data_0f43f6ceb8d8e56b46ccbb97e45a71c0
#
_entry.id   0f43f6ceb8d8e56b46ccbb97e45a71c0
#
_cell.length_a   1.000
_cell.length_b   1.000
_cell.length_c   1.000
_cell.angle_alpha   90.00
_cell.angle_beta   90.00
_cell.angle_gamma   90.00
#
_symmetry.space_group_name_H-M   'P 1'
#
loop_
_entity.id
_entity.type
_entity.pdbx_description
1 polymer ?
#
loop_
_entity_poly.entity_id
_entity_poly.type
_entity_poly.pdbx_seq_one_letter_code
_entity_poly.pdbx_strand_id
1 'polypeptide(L)'
;MGWCSPYTAGMTSSADLEFFFDPICPFAWVTSRWVTEVAATRGLDVQWRFIALAIVNEDTDYSKFPPAYPSLHGLGRRLLRVAAAAREVGGNDAVAALYSAAGQRMHVEAMSFAVFGGEPIPESLVAEIVAAAGLDPALVEAADDERHDALLREETELAFSRTGRDVGTPILTFDPGADTEASLFGPVISKAPKGEAGLELWDAVVTLARTPGFAELKRSLRDPLDFA
;
A
#
# COMPACT_ATOMS: atom_id res chain seq x y z
N MET A 1 -30.91 -15.95 14.67
CA MET A 1 -30.36 -16.85 13.64
C MET A 1 -29.04 -16.24 13.24
N GLY A 2 -27.96 -16.80 13.79
CA GLY A 2 -26.62 -16.29 13.55
C GLY A 2 -26.12 -16.72 12.16
N TRP A 3 -25.72 -15.78 11.36
CA TRP A 3 -24.95 -16.04 10.16
C TRP A 3 -23.50 -16.32 10.57
N CYS A 4 -23.11 -17.60 10.57
CA CYS A 4 -21.71 -18.00 10.56
C CYS A 4 -21.13 -17.63 9.20
N SER A 5 -20.23 -16.67 9.16
CA SER A 5 -19.36 -16.39 8.02
C SER A 5 -18.41 -17.59 7.82
N PRO A 6 -18.21 -18.12 6.59
CA PRO A 6 -17.30 -19.23 6.32
C PRO A 6 -15.82 -18.83 6.25
N TYR A 7 -15.43 -17.70 6.82
CA TYR A 7 -14.07 -17.19 6.78
C TYR A 7 -13.26 -17.57 8.04
N THR A 8 -13.09 -18.89 8.27
CA THR A 8 -12.13 -19.37 9.25
C THR A 8 -11.36 -20.56 8.68
N ALA A 9 -10.42 -20.26 7.79
CA ALA A 9 -9.32 -21.17 7.51
C ALA A 9 -8.03 -20.42 7.85
N GLY A 10 -7.52 -20.68 9.06
CA GLY A 10 -6.39 -20.03 9.69
C GLY A 10 -5.12 -20.02 8.84
N MET A 11 -4.75 -18.83 8.40
CA MET A 11 -3.37 -18.42 8.32
C MET A 11 -3.19 -17.40 9.45
N THR A 12 -2.75 -17.86 10.62
CA THR A 12 -2.19 -16.95 11.62
C THR A 12 -0.99 -16.29 10.96
N SER A 13 -1.14 -15.05 10.52
CA SER A 13 -0.02 -14.23 10.11
C SER A 13 0.91 -14.13 11.33
N SER A 14 2.18 -14.47 11.18
CA SER A 14 3.18 -14.24 12.23
C SER A 14 3.68 -12.80 12.21
N ALA A 15 3.15 -11.96 11.34
CA ALA A 15 3.54 -10.58 11.19
C ALA A 15 3.00 -9.71 12.35
N ASP A 16 3.81 -8.73 12.77
CA ASP A 16 3.40 -7.73 13.76
C ASP A 16 2.52 -6.64 13.14
N LEU A 17 2.66 -6.43 11.82
CA LEU A 17 1.94 -5.43 11.05
C LEU A 17 1.62 -5.94 9.63
N GLU A 18 0.40 -5.71 9.16
CA GLU A 18 0.08 -5.72 7.74
C GLU A 18 -0.07 -4.29 7.23
N PHE A 19 0.66 -3.98 6.16
CA PHE A 19 0.65 -2.67 5.50
C PHE A 19 0.02 -2.79 4.12
N PHE A 20 -1.17 -2.22 3.94
CA PHE A 20 -1.87 -2.23 2.66
C PHE A 20 -1.47 -1.02 1.82
N PHE A 21 -0.96 -1.26 0.63
CA PHE A 21 -0.45 -0.22 -0.25
C PHE A 21 -0.88 -0.37 -1.70
N ASP A 22 -0.91 0.78 -2.39
CA ASP A 22 -0.83 0.85 -3.85
C ASP A 22 0.45 1.64 -4.22
N PRO A 23 1.28 1.13 -5.15
CA PRO A 23 2.56 1.79 -5.50
C PRO A 23 2.42 3.21 -6.02
N ILE A 24 1.26 3.57 -6.58
CA ILE A 24 1.03 4.91 -7.10
C ILE A 24 0.57 5.92 -6.03
N CYS A 25 0.24 5.45 -4.82
CA CYS A 25 -0.21 6.34 -3.76
C CYS A 25 0.97 7.01 -3.05
N PRO A 26 1.15 8.34 -3.18
CA PRO A 26 2.30 9.02 -2.59
C PRO A 26 2.24 9.05 -1.06
N PHE A 27 1.04 9.07 -0.47
CA PHE A 27 0.88 9.02 0.99
C PHE A 27 1.22 7.65 1.56
N ALA A 28 0.82 6.56 0.87
CA ALA A 28 1.25 5.22 1.24
C ALA A 28 2.77 5.09 1.17
N TRP A 29 3.41 5.68 0.15
CA TRP A 29 4.86 5.70 0.04
C TRP A 29 5.53 6.37 1.24
N VAL A 30 5.16 7.61 1.57
CA VAL A 30 5.75 8.34 2.71
C VAL A 30 5.55 7.56 4.02
N THR A 31 4.33 7.06 4.25
CA THR A 31 4.02 6.28 5.45
C THR A 31 4.81 4.98 5.50
N SER A 32 5.03 4.32 4.36
CA SER A 32 5.83 3.09 4.30
C SER A 32 7.30 3.33 4.69
N ARG A 33 7.87 4.50 4.37
CA ARG A 33 9.25 4.82 4.75
C ARG A 33 9.39 4.98 6.27
N TRP A 34 8.42 5.64 6.89
CA TRP A 34 8.33 5.70 8.35
C TRP A 34 8.16 4.30 8.98
N VAL A 35 7.22 3.50 8.47
CA VAL A 35 6.99 2.13 8.96
C VAL A 35 8.26 1.28 8.84
N THR A 36 8.96 1.34 7.71
CA THR A 36 10.20 0.57 7.49
C THR A 36 11.28 0.94 8.51
N GLU A 37 11.45 2.23 8.83
CA GLU A 37 12.42 2.68 9.84
C GLU A 37 12.06 2.21 11.24
N VAL A 38 10.77 2.35 11.62
CA VAL A 38 10.29 1.88 12.94
C VAL A 38 10.44 0.36 13.05
N ALA A 39 10.06 -0.38 12.02
CA ALA A 39 10.15 -1.83 11.98
C ALA A 39 11.62 -2.30 12.16
N ALA A 40 12.55 -1.68 11.43
CA ALA A 40 13.97 -1.98 11.56
C ALA A 40 14.49 -1.69 12.99
N THR A 41 14.02 -0.61 13.63
CA THR A 41 14.44 -0.22 14.97
C THR A 41 13.88 -1.13 16.06
N ARG A 42 12.63 -1.59 15.92
CA ARG A 42 11.91 -2.39 16.90
C ARG A 42 11.94 -3.90 16.62
N GLY A 43 12.49 -4.31 15.48
CA GLY A 43 12.52 -5.72 15.08
C GLY A 43 11.13 -6.26 14.73
N LEU A 44 10.26 -5.44 14.14
CA LEU A 44 8.91 -5.84 13.76
C LEU A 44 8.89 -6.51 12.38
N ASP A 45 8.08 -7.55 12.23
CA ASP A 45 7.78 -8.17 10.94
C ASP A 45 6.61 -7.46 10.25
N VAL A 46 6.86 -6.90 9.06
CA VAL A 46 5.88 -6.19 8.25
C VAL A 46 5.49 -7.03 7.05
N GLN A 47 4.23 -7.42 6.97
CA GLN A 47 3.66 -8.06 5.78
C GLN A 47 3.08 -6.99 4.84
N TRP A 48 3.62 -6.93 3.62
CA TRP A 48 3.14 -6.03 2.58
C TRP A 48 1.91 -6.62 1.90
N ARG A 49 0.77 -5.91 1.97
CA ARG A 49 -0.52 -6.29 1.42
C ARG A 49 -0.97 -5.34 0.32
N PHE A 50 -1.81 -5.79 -0.56
CA PHE A 50 -2.29 -5.02 -1.68
C PHE A 50 -3.64 -4.35 -1.40
N ILE A 51 -3.76 -3.09 -1.79
CA ILE A 51 -5.04 -2.39 -1.94
C ILE A 51 -5.00 -1.64 -3.27
N ALA A 52 -5.67 -2.19 -4.30
CA ALA A 52 -5.58 -1.66 -5.65
C ALA A 52 -6.52 -0.45 -5.83
N LEU A 53 -5.98 0.76 -5.96
CA LEU A 53 -6.79 1.96 -6.21
C LEU A 53 -7.60 1.88 -7.50
N ALA A 54 -7.15 1.11 -8.48
CA ALA A 54 -7.95 0.80 -9.67
C ALA A 54 -9.23 0.01 -9.34
N ILE A 55 -9.21 -0.86 -8.32
CA ILE A 55 -10.38 -1.61 -7.85
C ILE A 55 -11.22 -0.74 -6.92
N VAL A 56 -10.58 -0.01 -6.00
CA VAL A 56 -11.25 0.93 -5.09
C VAL A 56 -12.11 1.95 -5.86
N ASN A 57 -11.64 2.36 -7.04
CA ASN A 57 -12.27 3.39 -7.85
C ASN A 57 -12.93 2.84 -9.13
N GLU A 58 -13.23 1.52 -9.22
CA GLU A 58 -13.76 0.93 -10.46
C GLU A 58 -15.11 1.54 -10.89
N ASP A 59 -15.96 1.95 -9.93
CA ASP A 59 -17.25 2.60 -10.17
C ASP A 59 -17.17 4.15 -10.20
N THR A 60 -15.96 4.72 -10.17
CA THR A 60 -15.77 6.16 -10.08
C THR A 60 -15.95 6.83 -11.44
N ASP A 61 -16.73 7.92 -11.46
CA ASP A 61 -16.80 8.82 -12.62
C ASP A 61 -15.52 9.65 -12.75
N TYR A 62 -14.55 9.15 -13.50
CA TYR A 62 -13.25 9.80 -13.71
C TYR A 62 -13.35 11.16 -14.43
N SER A 63 -14.48 11.52 -15.03
CA SER A 63 -14.64 12.83 -15.66
C SER A 63 -14.51 14.00 -14.67
N LYS A 64 -14.64 13.73 -13.38
CA LYS A 64 -14.52 14.69 -12.27
C LYS A 64 -13.11 14.78 -11.68
N PHE A 65 -12.17 13.99 -12.19
CA PHE A 65 -10.80 13.89 -11.71
C PHE A 65 -9.81 14.39 -12.75
N PRO A 66 -8.56 14.71 -12.36
CA PRO A 66 -7.51 15.02 -13.31
C PRO A 66 -7.35 13.90 -14.36
N PRO A 67 -7.10 14.25 -15.63
CA PRO A 67 -7.04 13.25 -16.73
C PRO A 67 -6.00 12.15 -16.54
N ALA A 68 -4.99 12.37 -15.71
CA ALA A 68 -3.94 11.38 -15.40
C ALA A 68 -4.41 10.22 -14.51
N TYR A 69 -5.52 10.39 -13.75
CA TYR A 69 -5.97 9.39 -12.76
C TYR A 69 -6.23 7.99 -13.36
N PRO A 70 -6.98 7.84 -14.47
CA PRO A 70 -7.20 6.51 -15.05
C PRO A 70 -5.89 5.81 -15.43
N SER A 71 -4.95 6.53 -16.04
CA SER A 71 -3.65 6.01 -16.44
C SER A 71 -2.79 5.59 -15.24
N LEU A 72 -2.77 6.40 -14.19
CA LEU A 72 -2.03 6.09 -12.96
C LEU A 72 -2.65 4.90 -12.21
N HIS A 73 -3.98 4.83 -12.09
CA HIS A 73 -4.64 3.67 -11.46
C HIS A 73 -4.41 2.39 -12.28
N GLY A 74 -4.43 2.48 -13.61
CA GLY A 74 -4.04 1.37 -14.49
C GLY A 74 -2.60 0.90 -14.27
N LEU A 75 -1.65 1.85 -14.14
CA LEU A 75 -0.26 1.55 -13.80
C LEU A 75 -0.13 0.89 -12.41
N GLY A 76 -0.84 1.42 -11.41
CA GLY A 76 -0.87 0.84 -10.06
C GLY A 76 -1.28 -0.63 -10.08
N ARG A 77 -2.37 -0.96 -10.81
CA ARG A 77 -2.81 -2.36 -10.98
C ARG A 77 -1.74 -3.22 -11.66
N ARG A 78 -1.10 -2.73 -12.73
CA ARG A 78 -0.01 -3.46 -13.42
C ARG A 78 1.16 -3.74 -12.48
N LEU A 79 1.60 -2.76 -11.69
CA LEU A 79 2.66 -2.93 -10.70
C LEU A 79 2.27 -3.89 -9.57
N LEU A 80 1.01 -3.87 -9.12
CA LEU A 80 0.51 -4.81 -8.12
C LEU A 80 0.43 -6.25 -8.65
N ARG A 81 0.10 -6.46 -9.92
CA ARG A 81 0.19 -7.80 -10.57
C ARG A 81 1.62 -8.32 -10.55
N VAL A 82 2.59 -7.47 -10.89
CA VAL A 82 4.02 -7.82 -10.79
C VAL A 82 4.41 -8.12 -9.35
N ALA A 83 3.91 -7.35 -8.37
CA ALA A 83 4.16 -7.59 -6.96
C ALA A 83 3.57 -8.93 -6.48
N ALA A 84 2.38 -9.31 -6.99
CA ALA A 84 1.76 -10.60 -6.71
C ALA A 84 2.62 -11.76 -7.27
N ALA A 85 3.08 -11.67 -8.51
CA ALA A 85 3.99 -12.65 -9.11
C ALA A 85 5.34 -12.70 -8.37
N ALA A 86 5.90 -11.56 -7.98
CA ALA A 86 7.12 -11.49 -7.19
C ALA A 86 6.95 -12.19 -5.83
N ARG A 87 5.77 -12.04 -5.18
CA ARG A 87 5.45 -12.74 -3.93
C ARG A 87 5.47 -14.27 -4.09
N GLU A 88 5.00 -14.80 -5.22
CA GLU A 88 4.99 -16.24 -5.50
C GLU A 88 6.40 -16.85 -5.54
N VAL A 89 7.40 -16.08 -5.99
CA VAL A 89 8.77 -16.59 -6.18
C VAL A 89 9.75 -16.16 -5.10
N GLY A 90 9.57 -15.01 -4.48
CA GLY A 90 10.51 -14.42 -3.51
C GLY A 90 9.87 -13.94 -2.22
N GLY A 91 8.59 -14.25 -1.99
CA GLY A 91 7.88 -13.92 -0.76
C GLY A 91 7.71 -12.42 -0.52
N ASN A 92 7.57 -12.08 0.74
CA ASN A 92 7.36 -10.71 1.20
C ASN A 92 8.54 -9.78 0.89
N ASP A 93 9.76 -10.30 0.90
CA ASP A 93 10.98 -9.52 0.61
C ASP A 93 11.01 -9.04 -0.85
N ALA A 94 10.56 -9.87 -1.80
CA ALA A 94 10.45 -9.48 -3.20
C ALA A 94 9.39 -8.40 -3.39
N VAL A 95 8.26 -8.45 -2.66
CA VAL A 95 7.24 -7.38 -2.66
C VAL A 95 7.84 -6.08 -2.11
N ALA A 96 8.56 -6.14 -0.98
CA ALA A 96 9.21 -4.97 -0.38
C ALA A 96 10.23 -4.33 -1.32
N ALA A 97 11.03 -5.14 -2.02
CA ALA A 97 12.01 -4.66 -3.00
C ALA A 97 11.33 -3.98 -4.19
N LEU A 98 10.31 -4.61 -4.76
CA LEU A 98 9.53 -4.03 -5.87
C LEU A 98 8.85 -2.73 -5.47
N TYR A 99 8.19 -2.71 -4.30
CA TYR A 99 7.53 -1.51 -3.79
C TYR A 99 8.52 -0.38 -3.57
N SER A 100 9.72 -0.69 -3.04
CA SER A 100 10.77 0.32 -2.83
C SER A 100 11.27 0.89 -4.16
N ALA A 101 11.52 0.06 -5.18
CA ALA A 101 11.91 0.51 -6.51
C ALA A 101 10.81 1.32 -7.19
N ALA A 102 9.55 0.87 -7.11
CA ALA A 102 8.40 1.58 -7.65
C ALA A 102 8.23 2.95 -7.00
N GLY A 103 8.29 3.03 -5.67
CA GLY A 103 8.14 4.29 -4.94
C GLY A 103 9.28 5.27 -5.23
N GLN A 104 10.52 4.79 -5.35
CA GLN A 104 11.65 5.60 -5.77
C GLN A 104 11.38 6.22 -7.14
N ARG A 105 11.00 5.42 -8.13
CA ARG A 105 10.76 5.87 -9.50
C ARG A 105 9.55 6.80 -9.62
N MET A 106 8.44 6.43 -8.95
CA MET A 106 7.17 7.15 -9.06
C MET A 106 7.15 8.47 -8.30
N HIS A 107 7.73 8.51 -7.10
CA HIS A 107 7.56 9.62 -6.17
C HIS A 107 8.83 10.44 -6.01
N VAL A 108 9.98 9.81 -5.74
CA VAL A 108 11.24 10.53 -5.52
C VAL A 108 11.79 11.09 -6.83
N GLU A 109 11.76 10.30 -7.92
CA GLU A 109 12.16 10.73 -9.26
C GLU A 109 11.05 11.42 -10.04
N ALA A 110 9.92 11.70 -9.37
CA ALA A 110 8.83 12.53 -9.84
C ALA A 110 8.08 12.03 -11.10
N MET A 111 8.13 10.73 -11.44
CA MET A 111 7.39 10.18 -12.57
C MET A 111 5.87 10.46 -12.47
N SER A 112 5.29 10.31 -11.28
CA SER A 112 3.87 10.63 -11.05
C SER A 112 3.54 12.08 -11.40
N PHE A 113 4.41 13.02 -11.04
CA PHE A 113 4.22 14.44 -11.35
C PHE A 113 4.34 14.72 -12.85
N ALA A 114 5.25 14.04 -13.55
CA ALA A 114 5.37 14.15 -15.00
C ALA A 114 4.08 13.67 -15.70
N VAL A 115 3.50 12.56 -15.26
CA VAL A 115 2.23 12.04 -15.78
C VAL A 115 1.07 12.99 -15.45
N PHE A 116 1.01 13.60 -14.25
CA PHE A 116 0.04 14.66 -13.94
C PHE A 116 0.25 15.91 -14.80
N GLY A 117 1.49 16.18 -15.21
CA GLY A 117 1.83 17.25 -16.16
C GLY A 117 1.46 16.94 -17.62
N GLY A 118 0.96 15.73 -17.91
CA GLY A 118 0.53 15.32 -19.24
C GLY A 118 1.55 14.48 -20.00
N GLU A 119 2.66 14.09 -19.38
CA GLU A 119 3.62 13.19 -20.02
C GLU A 119 3.06 11.75 -20.06
N PRO A 120 3.32 11.00 -21.13
CA PRO A 120 2.90 9.60 -21.22
C PRO A 120 3.72 8.73 -20.26
N ILE A 121 3.09 7.66 -19.77
CA ILE A 121 3.80 6.62 -19.02
C ILE A 121 4.72 5.86 -19.99
N PRO A 122 6.06 5.80 -19.74
CA PRO A 122 6.96 5.05 -20.60
C PRO A 122 6.62 3.55 -20.61
N GLU A 123 6.66 2.92 -21.78
CA GLU A 123 6.43 1.46 -21.91
C GLU A 123 7.48 0.65 -21.13
N SER A 124 8.71 1.16 -21.02
CA SER A 124 9.81 0.54 -20.27
C SER A 124 9.68 0.62 -18.75
N LEU A 125 8.76 1.45 -18.21
CA LEU A 125 8.72 1.81 -16.80
C LEU A 125 8.63 0.59 -15.88
N VAL A 126 7.77 -0.38 -16.19
CA VAL A 126 7.63 -1.60 -15.37
C VAL A 126 8.92 -2.42 -15.39
N ALA A 127 9.56 -2.55 -16.56
CA ALA A 127 10.83 -3.27 -16.68
C ALA A 127 11.97 -2.56 -15.93
N GLU A 128 12.03 -1.23 -15.97
CA GLU A 128 12.98 -0.43 -15.19
C GLU A 128 12.79 -0.65 -13.68
N ILE A 129 11.55 -0.68 -13.19
CA ILE A 129 11.24 -0.92 -11.77
C ILE A 129 11.63 -2.34 -11.36
N VAL A 130 11.29 -3.37 -12.16
CA VAL A 130 11.67 -4.77 -11.88
C VAL A 130 13.18 -4.92 -11.81
N ALA A 131 13.91 -4.32 -12.76
CA ALA A 131 15.37 -4.35 -12.78
C ALA A 131 15.97 -3.62 -11.57
N ALA A 132 15.44 -2.45 -11.21
CA ALA A 132 15.89 -1.68 -10.03
C ALA A 132 15.62 -2.42 -8.72
N ALA A 133 14.56 -3.25 -8.66
CA ALA A 133 14.27 -4.13 -7.53
C ALA A 133 15.21 -5.35 -7.45
N GLY A 134 16.05 -5.61 -8.45
CA GLY A 134 16.90 -6.78 -8.52
C GLY A 134 16.15 -8.09 -8.75
N LEU A 135 14.96 -8.03 -9.33
CA LEU A 135 14.10 -9.17 -9.57
C LEU A 135 14.26 -9.74 -10.99
N ASP A 136 13.78 -10.98 -11.20
CA ASP A 136 13.84 -11.61 -12.52
C ASP A 136 13.08 -10.78 -13.55
N PRO A 137 13.71 -10.40 -14.68
CA PRO A 137 13.05 -9.68 -15.76
C PRO A 137 11.79 -10.35 -16.32
N ALA A 138 11.66 -11.66 -16.22
CA ALA A 138 10.47 -12.40 -16.64
C ALA A 138 9.19 -11.96 -15.88
N LEU A 139 9.34 -11.40 -14.67
CA LEU A 139 8.21 -10.88 -13.89
C LEU A 139 7.48 -9.70 -14.55
N VAL A 140 8.12 -9.03 -15.53
CA VAL A 140 7.49 -7.94 -16.28
C VAL A 140 6.22 -8.40 -17.00
N GLU A 141 6.19 -9.67 -17.48
CA GLU A 141 5.03 -10.24 -18.17
C GLU A 141 3.78 -10.29 -17.28
N ALA A 142 3.97 -10.39 -15.97
CA ALA A 142 2.87 -10.40 -15.01
C ALA A 142 2.07 -9.08 -14.97
N ALA A 143 2.64 -7.98 -15.45
CA ALA A 143 1.95 -6.69 -15.50
C ALA A 143 0.61 -6.75 -16.25
N ASP A 144 0.54 -7.57 -17.27
CA ASP A 144 -0.65 -7.72 -18.14
C ASP A 144 -1.37 -9.07 -17.93
N ASP A 145 -0.96 -9.85 -16.90
CA ASP A 145 -1.57 -11.13 -16.54
C ASP A 145 -2.71 -10.94 -15.52
N GLU A 146 -3.94 -11.04 -16.01
CA GLU A 146 -5.15 -10.85 -15.19
C GLU A 146 -5.40 -11.95 -14.14
N ARG A 147 -4.67 -13.07 -14.18
CA ARG A 147 -4.80 -14.13 -13.15
C ARG A 147 -4.55 -13.61 -11.74
N HIS A 148 -3.74 -12.55 -11.60
CA HIS A 148 -3.43 -11.92 -10.32
C HIS A 148 -4.55 -11.01 -9.78
N ASP A 149 -5.51 -10.60 -10.62
CA ASP A 149 -6.58 -9.68 -10.21
C ASP A 149 -7.48 -10.26 -9.10
N ALA A 150 -7.64 -11.58 -9.06
CA ALA A 150 -8.39 -12.24 -7.99
C ALA A 150 -7.75 -11.98 -6.63
N LEU A 151 -6.43 -12.12 -6.51
CA LEU A 151 -5.67 -11.82 -5.28
C LEU A 151 -5.75 -10.34 -4.92
N LEU A 152 -5.59 -9.44 -5.91
CA LEU A 152 -5.68 -7.99 -5.68
C LEU A 152 -7.05 -7.61 -5.14
N ARG A 153 -8.12 -8.21 -5.66
CA ARG A 153 -9.49 -7.99 -5.18
C ARG A 153 -9.68 -8.55 -3.78
N GLU A 154 -9.21 -9.75 -3.52
CA GLU A 154 -9.29 -10.39 -2.20
C GLU A 154 -8.61 -9.55 -1.11
N GLU A 155 -7.38 -9.08 -1.34
CA GLU A 155 -6.66 -8.25 -0.36
C GLU A 155 -7.26 -6.85 -0.23
N THR A 156 -7.80 -6.26 -1.31
CA THR A 156 -8.55 -5.00 -1.24
C THR A 156 -9.82 -5.17 -0.39
N GLU A 157 -10.57 -6.26 -0.57
CA GLU A 157 -11.75 -6.56 0.25
C GLU A 157 -11.37 -6.83 1.71
N LEU A 158 -10.26 -7.52 1.96
CA LEU A 158 -9.74 -7.72 3.31
C LEU A 158 -9.46 -6.37 4.00
N ALA A 159 -8.80 -5.43 3.32
CA ALA A 159 -8.55 -4.09 3.84
C ALA A 159 -9.87 -3.38 4.22
N PHE A 160 -10.86 -3.42 3.33
CA PHE A 160 -12.18 -2.82 3.57
C PHE A 160 -13.00 -3.50 4.65
N SER A 161 -12.85 -4.80 4.83
CA SER A 161 -13.54 -5.51 5.92
C SER A 161 -13.09 -5.04 7.29
N ARG A 162 -11.89 -4.45 7.38
CA ARG A 162 -11.27 -3.97 8.63
C ARG A 162 -11.51 -2.48 8.90
N THR A 163 -11.67 -1.67 7.86
CA THR A 163 -11.71 -0.19 8.01
C THR A 163 -12.96 0.47 7.43
N GLY A 164 -13.77 -0.26 6.65
CA GLY A 164 -14.85 0.33 5.84
C GLY A 164 -14.39 0.69 4.44
N ARG A 165 -15.34 1.09 3.56
CA ARG A 165 -15.10 1.31 2.12
C ARG A 165 -14.90 2.78 1.74
N ASP A 166 -15.05 3.69 2.68
CA ASP A 166 -14.94 5.15 2.47
C ASP A 166 -13.52 5.68 2.71
N VAL A 167 -12.54 4.78 2.67
CA VAL A 167 -11.11 5.08 2.84
C VAL A 167 -10.30 4.57 1.67
N GLY A 168 -9.07 5.06 1.56
CA GLY A 168 -8.11 4.60 0.55
C GLY A 168 -6.91 3.90 1.19
N THR A 169 -5.70 4.26 0.77
CA THR A 169 -4.44 3.71 1.27
C THR A 169 -3.53 4.84 1.77
N PRO A 170 -2.65 4.60 2.78
CA PRO A 170 -2.35 3.31 3.40
C PRO A 170 -3.40 2.86 4.42
N ILE A 171 -3.49 1.55 4.65
CA ILE A 171 -4.18 0.96 5.80
C ILE A 171 -3.16 0.14 6.57
N LEU A 172 -3.15 0.27 7.89
CA LEU A 172 -2.29 -0.47 8.79
C LEU A 172 -3.15 -1.38 9.67
N THR A 173 -2.79 -2.66 9.74
CA THR A 173 -3.38 -3.61 10.69
C THR A 173 -2.30 -4.10 11.63
N PHE A 174 -2.42 -3.78 12.89
CA PHE A 174 -1.55 -4.22 13.99
C PHE A 174 -2.02 -5.56 14.52
N ASP A 175 -1.08 -6.43 14.88
CA ASP A 175 -1.33 -7.79 15.42
C ASP A 175 -2.35 -8.60 14.60
N PRO A 176 -2.17 -8.76 13.28
CA PRO A 176 -3.17 -9.38 12.42
C PRO A 176 -3.48 -10.83 12.87
N GLY A 177 -4.77 -11.13 13.07
CA GLY A 177 -5.26 -12.43 13.51
C GLY A 177 -5.21 -12.67 15.02
N ALA A 178 -4.72 -11.73 15.82
CA ALA A 178 -4.72 -11.81 17.28
C ALA A 178 -5.99 -11.15 17.88
N ASP A 179 -6.26 -11.43 19.16
CA ASP A 179 -7.35 -10.78 19.90
C ASP A 179 -7.13 -9.25 20.05
N THR A 180 -5.91 -8.80 19.83
CA THR A 180 -5.50 -7.39 19.85
C THR A 180 -5.47 -6.75 18.46
N GLU A 181 -5.93 -7.45 17.42
CA GLU A 181 -5.97 -6.93 16.06
C GLU A 181 -6.68 -5.58 16.02
N ALA A 182 -6.01 -4.58 15.44
CA ALA A 182 -6.57 -3.25 15.27
C ALA A 182 -6.13 -2.63 13.95
N SER A 183 -7.07 -2.03 13.22
CA SER A 183 -6.82 -1.48 11.90
C SER A 183 -7.23 -0.03 11.83
N LEU A 184 -6.42 0.78 11.12
CA LEU A 184 -6.73 2.17 10.80
C LEU A 184 -6.34 2.50 9.37
N PHE A 185 -7.13 3.37 8.73
CA PHE A 185 -6.70 4.12 7.56
C PHE A 185 -5.68 5.20 7.98
N GLY A 186 -4.54 5.23 7.33
CA GLY A 186 -3.45 6.14 7.68
C GLY A 186 -2.38 5.50 8.61
N PRO A 187 -1.54 6.34 9.24
CA PRO A 187 -1.58 7.80 9.20
C PRO A 187 -1.27 8.35 7.81
N VAL A 188 -1.98 9.41 7.41
CA VAL A 188 -1.67 10.16 6.19
C VAL A 188 -0.71 11.29 6.59
N ILE A 189 0.56 11.12 6.26
CA ILE A 189 1.63 12.06 6.60
C ILE A 189 2.29 12.60 5.35
N SER A 190 2.74 13.85 5.40
CA SER A 190 3.41 14.51 4.27
C SER A 190 4.93 14.31 4.28
N LYS A 191 5.49 13.91 5.41
CA LYS A 191 6.90 13.63 5.63
C LYS A 191 7.05 12.47 6.62
N ALA A 192 7.96 11.54 6.35
CA ALA A 192 8.29 10.47 7.26
C ALA A 192 9.10 11.00 8.46
N PRO A 193 8.58 11.00 9.70
CA PRO A 193 9.37 11.35 10.86
C PRO A 193 10.42 10.27 11.12
N LYS A 194 11.63 10.69 11.52
CA LYS A 194 12.79 9.81 11.74
C LYS A 194 13.18 9.74 13.21
N GLY A 195 13.88 8.68 13.60
CA GLY A 195 14.39 8.48 14.93
C GLY A 195 13.30 8.49 16.01
N GLU A 196 13.56 9.19 17.13
CA GLU A 196 12.65 9.23 18.29
C GLU A 196 11.24 9.74 17.93
N ALA A 197 11.15 10.81 17.13
CA ALA A 197 9.85 11.33 16.68
C ALA A 197 9.05 10.29 15.85
N GLY A 198 9.72 9.44 15.08
CA GLY A 198 9.10 8.33 14.37
C GLY A 198 8.54 7.27 15.32
N LEU A 199 9.27 6.95 16.38
CA LEU A 199 8.85 5.99 17.42
C LEU A 199 7.68 6.54 18.25
N GLU A 200 7.73 7.82 18.63
CA GLU A 200 6.62 8.49 19.34
C GLU A 200 5.33 8.50 18.50
N LEU A 201 5.43 8.82 17.21
CA LEU A 201 4.27 8.76 16.33
C LEU A 201 3.70 7.33 16.22
N TRP A 202 4.58 6.31 16.16
CA TRP A 202 4.16 4.91 16.12
C TRP A 202 3.35 4.55 17.37
N ASP A 203 3.85 4.86 18.56
CA ASP A 203 3.17 4.55 19.81
C ASP A 203 1.81 5.25 19.91
N ALA A 204 1.73 6.49 19.46
CA ALA A 204 0.47 7.23 19.38
C ALA A 204 -0.53 6.58 18.42
N VAL A 205 -0.10 6.17 17.21
CA VAL A 205 -0.95 5.53 16.22
C VAL A 205 -1.45 4.17 16.70
N VAL A 206 -0.58 3.34 17.29
CA VAL A 206 -0.97 2.05 17.91
C VAL A 206 -1.99 2.26 19.02
N THR A 207 -1.79 3.26 19.87
CA THR A 207 -2.74 3.60 20.94
C THR A 207 -4.10 3.99 20.38
N LEU A 208 -4.13 4.83 19.34
CA LEU A 208 -5.37 5.23 18.67
C LEU A 208 -6.06 4.03 18.03
N ALA A 209 -5.32 3.20 17.29
CA ALA A 209 -5.87 2.02 16.63
C ALA A 209 -6.54 1.06 17.61
N ARG A 210 -5.93 0.85 18.78
CA ARG A 210 -6.43 -0.05 19.82
C ARG A 210 -7.47 0.59 20.76
N THR A 211 -7.78 1.90 20.60
CA THR A 211 -8.77 2.58 21.44
C THR A 211 -10.18 2.24 20.98
N PRO A 212 -11.02 1.55 21.79
CA PRO A 212 -12.38 1.20 21.39
C PRO A 212 -13.22 2.44 21.08
N GLY A 213 -13.93 2.40 19.94
CA GLY A 213 -14.79 3.49 19.50
C GLY A 213 -14.08 4.68 18.86
N PHE A 214 -12.73 4.66 18.77
CA PHE A 214 -12.00 5.64 17.97
C PHE A 214 -12.18 5.34 16.48
N ALA A 215 -12.55 6.33 15.69
CA ALA A 215 -12.77 6.18 14.24
C ALA A 215 -11.88 7.10 13.41
N GLU A 216 -11.82 8.40 13.71
CA GLU A 216 -11.11 9.35 12.85
C GLU A 216 -10.48 10.51 13.62
N LEU A 217 -9.27 10.89 13.21
CA LEU A 217 -8.69 12.22 13.41
C LEU A 217 -8.24 12.75 12.05
N LYS A 218 -8.72 13.91 11.65
CA LYS A 218 -8.48 14.45 10.31
C LYS A 218 -8.04 15.91 10.32
N ARG A 219 -7.06 16.22 9.47
CA ARG A 219 -6.65 17.57 9.13
C ARG A 219 -6.76 17.74 7.62
N SER A 220 -7.57 18.72 7.16
CA SER A 220 -7.78 18.96 5.72
C SER A 220 -6.60 19.70 5.09
N LEU A 221 -5.96 20.60 5.82
CA LEU A 221 -4.73 21.26 5.37
C LEU A 221 -3.56 20.31 5.49
N ARG A 222 -2.81 20.14 4.41
CA ARG A 222 -1.64 19.26 4.33
C ARG A 222 -0.46 20.05 3.81
N ASP A 223 0.71 19.80 4.38
CA ASP A 223 1.96 20.29 3.84
C ASP A 223 2.26 19.60 2.50
N PRO A 224 3.09 20.21 1.64
CA PRO A 224 3.62 19.52 0.45
C PRO A 224 4.31 18.22 0.85
N LEU A 225 4.19 17.22 -0.04
CA LEU A 225 4.84 15.93 0.18
C LEU A 225 6.36 16.08 0.14
N ASP A 226 7.03 15.51 1.15
CA ASP A 226 8.48 15.42 1.27
C ASP A 226 8.88 13.94 1.21
N PHE A 227 9.56 13.56 0.15
CA PHE A 227 10.00 12.18 -0.12
C PHE A 227 11.46 11.91 0.33
N ALA A 228 12.12 12.89 1.02
CA ALA A 228 13.50 12.78 1.49
C ALA A 228 13.66 11.85 2.71
#